data_358bf72e796d4365abb95f9fef132b67
#
_entry.id   358bf72e796d4365abb95f9fef132b67
#
_cell.length_a   1.000
_cell.length_b   1.000
_cell.length_c   1.000
_cell.angle_alpha   90.00
_cell.angle_beta   90.00
_cell.angle_gamma   90.00
#
_symmetry.space_group_name_H-M   'P 1'
#
loop_
_entity.id
_entity.type
_entity.pdbx_description
1 polymer ?
#
loop_
_entity_poly.entity_id
_entity_poly.type
_entity_poly.pdbx_seq_one_letter_code
_entity_poly.pdbx_strand_id
1 'polypeptide(L)'
;MLIRLFIAMLTLLLCAIAVHADKPIVIKDSEATQYVGKEVEVRGRVVSVTTSPLGTTFISFGREYPRQTFAGFISAGSRISTDRRLTMIQGKIISIIGTIQLRDGKPEIEIVSADQIKG
;
A
#
# COMPACT_ATOMS: atom_id res chain seq x y z
N MET A 1 -30.60 -38.97 11.15
CA MET A 1 -29.41 -39.32 10.36
C MET A 1 -29.17 -38.33 9.20
N LEU A 2 -30.19 -37.98 8.46
CA LEU A 2 -30.08 -37.01 7.34
C LEU A 2 -29.72 -35.59 7.80
N ILE A 3 -30.19 -35.14 8.97
CA ILE A 3 -29.94 -33.81 9.50
C ILE A 3 -28.46 -33.60 9.90
N ARG A 4 -27.79 -34.65 10.37
CA ARG A 4 -26.36 -34.60 10.74
C ARG A 4 -25.44 -34.47 9.54
N LEU A 5 -25.80 -35.09 8.42
CA LEU A 5 -25.08 -34.97 7.14
C LEU A 5 -25.22 -33.58 6.54
N PHE A 6 -26.36 -32.93 6.68
CA PHE A 6 -26.62 -31.58 6.22
C PHE A 6 -25.80 -30.53 6.97
N ILE A 7 -25.67 -30.68 8.28
CA ILE A 7 -24.89 -29.76 9.14
C ILE A 7 -23.40 -29.86 8.83
N ALA A 8 -22.88 -31.08 8.61
CA ALA A 8 -21.48 -31.30 8.25
C ALA A 8 -21.13 -30.67 6.89
N MET A 9 -22.04 -30.74 5.92
CA MET A 9 -21.87 -30.18 4.59
C MET A 9 -21.91 -28.64 4.61
N LEU A 10 -22.75 -28.05 5.45
CA LEU A 10 -22.83 -26.60 5.62
C LEU A 10 -21.56 -26.04 6.27
N THR A 11 -20.98 -26.75 7.24
CA THR A 11 -19.75 -26.36 7.88
C THR A 11 -18.56 -26.39 6.93
N LEU A 12 -18.50 -27.36 6.01
CA LEU A 12 -17.48 -27.46 4.98
C LEU A 12 -17.57 -26.30 3.97
N LEU A 13 -18.77 -25.88 3.61
CA LEU A 13 -19.00 -24.77 2.69
C LEU A 13 -18.52 -23.44 3.28
N LEU A 14 -18.75 -23.21 4.57
CA LEU A 14 -18.29 -22.02 5.29
C LEU A 14 -16.77 -21.95 5.37
N CYS A 15 -16.08 -23.07 5.56
CA CYS A 15 -14.61 -23.12 5.56
C CYS A 15 -14.01 -22.82 4.19
N ALA A 16 -14.66 -23.25 3.11
CA ALA A 16 -14.20 -22.98 1.74
C ALA A 16 -14.31 -21.50 1.36
N ILE A 17 -15.31 -20.77 1.87
CA ILE A 17 -15.48 -19.33 1.63
C ILE A 17 -14.45 -18.50 2.38
N ALA A 18 -14.01 -18.95 3.57
CA ALA A 18 -13.05 -18.23 4.39
C ALA A 18 -11.61 -18.23 3.86
N VAL A 19 -11.30 -19.01 2.81
CA VAL A 19 -9.94 -19.17 2.27
C VAL A 19 -9.66 -18.21 1.09
N HIS A 20 -10.65 -17.49 0.58
CA HIS A 20 -10.45 -16.53 -0.50
C HIS A 20 -9.98 -15.18 0.05
N ALA A 21 -8.66 -14.94 -0.06
CA ALA A 21 -8.10 -13.63 0.15
C ALA A 21 -8.28 -12.79 -1.13
N ASP A 22 -9.05 -11.72 -1.06
CA ASP A 22 -9.21 -10.79 -2.17
C ASP A 22 -7.92 -10.00 -2.39
N LYS A 23 -7.60 -9.71 -3.65
CA LYS A 23 -6.52 -8.79 -3.98
C LYS A 23 -6.90 -7.37 -3.54
N PRO A 24 -5.94 -6.55 -3.09
CA PRO A 24 -6.21 -5.16 -2.78
C PRO A 24 -6.80 -4.43 -3.99
N ILE A 25 -7.78 -3.57 -3.74
CA ILE A 25 -8.32 -2.73 -4.81
C ILE A 25 -7.29 -1.69 -5.23
N VAL A 26 -7.31 -1.34 -6.51
CA VAL A 26 -6.44 -0.29 -7.06
C VAL A 26 -7.18 1.03 -7.00
N ILE A 27 -6.56 2.02 -6.37
CA ILE A 27 -7.10 3.38 -6.26
C ILE A 27 -6.08 4.39 -6.80
N LYS A 28 -6.53 5.60 -7.08
CA LYS A 28 -5.65 6.72 -7.45
C LYS A 28 -5.06 7.36 -6.20
N ASP A 29 -3.90 7.99 -6.33
CA ASP A 29 -3.29 8.75 -5.25
C ASP A 29 -4.23 9.81 -4.66
N SER A 30 -5.01 10.48 -5.51
CA SER A 30 -5.98 11.50 -5.07
C SER A 30 -7.15 10.93 -4.26
N GLU A 31 -7.38 9.63 -4.29
CA GLU A 31 -8.45 8.95 -3.56
C GLU A 31 -8.00 8.38 -2.21
N ALA A 32 -6.70 8.48 -1.90
CA ALA A 32 -6.12 7.77 -0.77
C ALA A 32 -6.76 8.12 0.58
N THR A 33 -7.19 9.37 0.78
CA THR A 33 -7.83 9.78 2.04
C THR A 33 -9.15 9.07 2.32
N GLN A 34 -9.79 8.51 1.29
CA GLN A 34 -11.06 7.78 1.43
C GLN A 34 -10.86 6.35 1.93
N TYR A 35 -9.60 5.87 1.99
CA TYR A 35 -9.26 4.48 2.29
C TYR A 35 -8.36 4.32 3.50
N VAL A 36 -8.37 5.29 4.41
CA VAL A 36 -7.55 5.23 5.63
C VAL A 36 -7.91 3.99 6.44
N GLY A 37 -6.91 3.25 6.87
CA GLY A 37 -7.05 2.00 7.61
C GLY A 37 -7.27 0.77 6.73
N LYS A 38 -7.34 0.92 5.41
CA LYS A 38 -7.56 -0.19 4.48
C LYS A 38 -6.30 -0.52 3.71
N GLU A 39 -6.13 -1.81 3.39
CA GLU A 39 -5.07 -2.27 2.51
C GLU A 39 -5.51 -2.07 1.07
N VAL A 40 -4.74 -1.30 0.32
CA VAL A 40 -5.04 -0.92 -1.06
C VAL A 40 -3.76 -0.89 -1.90
N GLU A 41 -3.93 -0.85 -3.21
CA GLU A 41 -2.87 -0.54 -4.15
C GLU A 41 -3.09 0.87 -4.66
N VAL A 42 -2.21 1.80 -4.27
CA VAL A 42 -2.30 3.20 -4.70
C VAL A 42 -1.43 3.39 -5.93
N ARG A 43 -2.06 3.78 -7.04
CA ARG A 43 -1.37 3.98 -8.32
C ARG A 43 -1.38 5.46 -8.69
N GLY A 44 -0.22 5.95 -9.12
CA GLY A 44 -0.08 7.34 -9.55
C GLY A 44 1.31 7.65 -10.07
N ARG A 45 1.52 8.92 -10.41
CA ARG A 45 2.81 9.42 -10.87
C ARG A 45 3.63 9.92 -9.70
N VAL A 46 4.86 9.43 -9.62
CA VAL A 46 5.83 9.91 -8.63
C VAL A 46 6.33 11.29 -9.06
N VAL A 47 6.13 12.26 -8.21
CA VAL A 47 6.62 13.64 -8.43
C VAL A 47 8.03 13.79 -7.89
N SER A 48 8.31 13.22 -6.72
CA SER A 48 9.64 13.32 -6.12
C SER A 48 9.94 12.14 -5.20
N VAL A 49 11.23 11.88 -5.05
CA VAL A 49 11.77 10.96 -4.05
C VAL A 49 12.77 11.75 -3.23
N THR A 50 12.47 11.97 -1.95
CA THR A 50 13.31 12.80 -1.06
C THR A 50 13.65 12.04 0.21
N THR A 51 14.82 12.33 0.77
CA THR A 51 15.26 11.75 2.04
C THR A 51 15.43 12.86 3.06
N SER A 52 14.77 12.71 4.21
CA SER A 52 14.86 13.68 5.30
C SER A 52 16.24 13.62 5.98
N PRO A 53 16.60 14.64 6.78
CA PRO A 53 17.86 14.61 7.53
C PRO A 53 17.99 13.41 8.46
N LEU A 54 16.88 12.83 8.93
CA LEU A 54 16.87 11.64 9.79
C LEU A 54 16.93 10.33 8.99
N GLY A 55 16.97 10.40 7.64
CA GLY A 55 17.14 9.24 6.79
C GLY A 55 15.84 8.58 6.33
N THR A 56 14.67 9.15 6.61
CA THR A 56 13.40 8.65 6.10
C THR A 56 13.24 9.07 4.63
N THR A 57 12.94 8.12 3.77
CA THR A 57 12.69 8.40 2.35
C THR A 57 11.19 8.51 2.09
N PHE A 58 10.79 9.55 1.34
CA PHE A 58 9.42 9.80 0.94
C PHE A 58 9.29 9.72 -0.58
N ILE A 59 8.35 8.90 -1.03
CA ILE A 59 7.96 8.82 -2.44
C ILE A 59 6.65 9.59 -2.56
N SER A 60 6.70 10.79 -3.14
CA SER A 60 5.57 11.72 -3.16
C SER A 60 4.83 11.68 -4.49
N PHE A 61 3.50 11.63 -4.39
CA PHE A 61 2.59 11.63 -5.53
C PHE A 61 1.81 12.93 -5.61
N GLY A 62 1.45 13.34 -6.82
CA GLY A 62 0.63 14.50 -7.08
C GLY A 62 1.38 15.81 -6.99
N ARG A 63 2.00 16.10 -5.87
CA ARG A 63 2.82 17.28 -5.62
C ARG A 63 4.02 16.92 -4.77
N GLU A 64 4.99 17.81 -4.71
CA GLU A 64 6.16 17.62 -3.86
C GLU A 64 5.78 17.68 -2.38
N TYR A 65 6.53 16.95 -1.57
CA TYR A 65 6.39 16.97 -0.10
C TYR A 65 6.63 18.38 0.45
N PRO A 66 5.82 18.93 1.35
CA PRO A 66 4.72 18.29 2.09
C PRO A 66 3.31 18.50 1.49
N ARG A 67 3.19 18.85 0.22
CA ARG A 67 1.91 19.12 -0.45
C ARG A 67 1.38 17.94 -1.25
N GLN A 68 1.98 16.77 -1.11
CA GLN A 68 1.60 15.57 -1.83
C GLN A 68 0.15 15.13 -1.57
N THR A 69 -0.44 14.47 -2.55
CA THR A 69 -1.76 13.83 -2.41
C THR A 69 -1.65 12.54 -1.63
N PHE A 70 -0.51 11.87 -1.75
CA PHE A 70 -0.20 10.59 -1.11
C PHE A 70 1.32 10.42 -1.09
N ALA A 71 1.84 9.71 -0.11
CA ALA A 71 3.24 9.33 -0.07
C ALA A 71 3.44 7.89 0.40
N GLY A 72 4.41 7.22 -0.20
CA GLY A 72 5.03 6.06 0.42
C GLY A 72 6.20 6.53 1.26
N PHE A 73 6.42 5.93 2.44
CA PHE A 73 7.61 6.26 3.22
C PHE A 73 8.39 5.02 3.60
N ILE A 74 9.71 5.19 3.66
CA ILE A 74 10.66 4.14 4.00
C ILE A 74 11.46 4.62 5.18
N SER A 75 11.36 3.90 6.31
CA SER A 75 12.10 4.24 7.52
C SER A 75 13.60 4.14 7.32
N ALA A 76 14.35 5.03 7.99
CA ALA A 76 15.81 4.99 7.98
C ALA A 76 16.31 3.62 8.43
N GLY A 77 17.33 3.10 7.75
CA GLY A 77 17.91 1.80 8.06
C GLY A 77 17.13 0.59 7.55
N SER A 78 15.99 0.79 6.91
CA SER A 78 15.25 -0.28 6.24
C SER A 78 16.04 -0.80 5.04
N ARG A 79 15.97 -2.12 4.79
CA ARG A 79 16.66 -2.73 3.63
C ARG A 79 16.27 -2.10 2.30
N ILE A 80 15.00 -1.72 2.16
CA ILE A 80 14.51 -1.14 0.93
C ILE A 80 15.07 0.27 0.67
N SER A 81 15.59 0.96 1.68
CA SER A 81 16.16 2.30 1.53
C SER A 81 17.35 2.34 0.56
N THR A 82 18.00 1.21 0.31
CA THR A 82 19.12 1.07 -0.63
C THR A 82 18.71 0.51 -1.99
N ASP A 83 17.44 0.28 -2.24
CA ASP A 83 16.95 -0.23 -3.52
C ASP A 83 17.22 0.79 -4.63
N ARG A 84 17.90 0.36 -5.69
CA ARG A 84 18.25 1.22 -6.83
C ARG A 84 17.05 1.78 -7.57
N ARG A 85 15.91 1.09 -7.54
CA ARG A 85 14.69 1.55 -8.20
C ARG A 85 14.24 2.91 -7.68
N LEU A 86 14.53 3.21 -6.40
CA LEU A 86 14.16 4.49 -5.79
C LEU A 86 14.78 5.70 -6.51
N THR A 87 15.94 5.52 -7.14
CA THR A 87 16.59 6.59 -7.91
C THR A 87 16.02 6.77 -9.30
N MET A 88 15.19 5.84 -9.77
CA MET A 88 14.72 5.77 -11.16
C MET A 88 13.22 5.97 -11.32
N ILE A 89 12.46 6.04 -10.22
CA ILE A 89 11.00 6.08 -10.29
C ILE A 89 10.41 7.48 -10.41
N GLN A 90 11.20 8.52 -10.20
CA GLN A 90 10.69 9.90 -10.34
C GLN A 90 10.17 10.14 -11.75
N GLY A 91 8.95 10.67 -11.84
CA GLY A 91 8.25 10.90 -13.10
C GLY A 91 7.52 9.70 -13.66
N LYS A 92 7.71 8.52 -13.07
CA LYS A 92 7.05 7.29 -13.53
C LYS A 92 5.74 7.03 -12.82
N ILE A 93 4.87 6.28 -13.47
CA ILE A 93 3.63 5.78 -12.86
C ILE A 93 3.95 4.44 -12.22
N ILE A 94 3.72 4.36 -10.90
CA ILE A 94 3.94 3.15 -10.11
C ILE A 94 2.75 2.90 -9.19
N SER A 95 2.72 1.73 -8.59
CA SER A 95 1.77 1.40 -7.52
C SER A 95 2.52 1.13 -6.22
N ILE A 96 1.92 1.52 -5.11
CA ILE A 96 2.36 1.15 -3.76
C ILE A 96 1.23 0.42 -3.05
N ILE A 97 1.52 -0.77 -2.53
CA ILE A 97 0.55 -1.61 -1.83
C ILE A 97 0.80 -1.53 -0.33
N GLY A 98 -0.26 -1.38 0.43
CA GLY A 98 -0.20 -1.42 1.87
C GLY A 98 -1.42 -0.81 2.52
N THR A 99 -1.36 -0.69 3.84
CA THR A 99 -2.44 -0.07 4.62
C THR A 99 -2.20 1.43 4.74
N ILE A 100 -3.22 2.20 4.37
CA ILE A 100 -3.12 3.66 4.45
C ILE A 100 -3.25 4.11 5.90
N GLN A 101 -2.32 4.95 6.32
CA GLN A 101 -2.35 5.64 7.60
C GLN A 101 -2.25 7.14 7.37
N LEU A 102 -2.63 7.92 8.37
CA LEU A 102 -2.47 9.37 8.32
C LEU A 102 -1.22 9.80 9.09
N ARG A 103 -0.44 10.68 8.48
CA ARG A 103 0.63 11.41 9.15
C ARG A 103 0.40 12.90 8.89
N ASP A 104 0.22 13.66 9.97
CA ASP A 104 -0.10 15.10 9.86
C ASP A 104 -1.29 15.36 8.94
N GLY A 105 -2.31 14.49 9.01
CA GLY A 105 -3.53 14.58 8.23
C GLY A 105 -3.41 14.13 6.78
N LYS A 106 -2.25 13.62 6.35
CA LYS A 106 -2.03 13.18 4.97
C LYS A 106 -1.89 11.67 4.88
N PRO A 107 -2.41 11.04 3.81
CA PRO A 107 -2.37 9.59 3.66
C PRO A 107 -0.98 9.13 3.25
N GLU A 108 -0.52 8.07 3.91
CA GLU A 108 0.77 7.44 3.65
C GLU A 108 0.67 5.93 3.77
N ILE A 109 1.57 5.23 3.07
CA ILE A 109 1.81 3.79 3.26
C ILE A 109 3.26 3.60 3.64
N GLU A 110 3.51 2.85 4.73
CA GLU A 110 4.85 2.41 5.06
C GLU A 110 5.30 1.31 4.12
N ILE A 111 6.48 1.47 3.54
CA ILE A 111 7.08 0.50 2.64
C ILE A 111 8.19 -0.22 3.40
N VAL A 112 8.01 -1.50 3.64
CA VAL A 112 8.98 -2.35 4.35
C VAL A 112 9.56 -3.45 3.45
N SER A 113 8.95 -3.66 2.28
CA SER A 113 9.37 -4.69 1.33
C SER A 113 9.30 -4.17 -0.11
N ALA A 114 10.25 -4.60 -0.92
CA ALA A 114 10.29 -4.26 -2.34
C ALA A 114 9.04 -4.71 -3.10
N ASP A 115 8.38 -5.75 -2.63
CA ASP A 115 7.15 -6.28 -3.25
C ASP A 115 5.97 -5.32 -3.18
N GLN A 116 6.02 -4.33 -2.29
CA GLN A 116 4.98 -3.32 -2.17
C GLN A 116 5.02 -2.30 -3.31
N ILE A 117 6.13 -2.22 -4.04
CA ILE A 117 6.29 -1.29 -5.16
C ILE A 117 6.18 -2.06 -6.47
N LYS A 118 5.19 -1.67 -7.29
CA LYS A 118 4.98 -2.24 -8.63
C LYS A 118 5.14 -1.15 -9.67
N GLY A 119 5.90 -1.44 -10.69
CA GLY A 119 6.17 -0.48 -11.75
C GLY A 119 5.32 -0.65 -12.97
#